data_ea58e7b54b130253d05de7ba70e91b81
#
_entry.id   ea58e7b54b130253d05de7ba70e91b81
#
_cell.length_a   1.000
_cell.length_b   1.000
_cell.length_c   1.000
_cell.angle_alpha   90.00
_cell.angle_beta   90.00
_cell.angle_gamma   90.00
#
_symmetry.space_group_name_H-M   'P 1'
#
loop_
_entity.id
_entity.type
_entity.pdbx_description
1 polymer ?
#
loop_
_entity_poly.entity_id
_entity_poly.type
_entity_poly.pdbx_seq_one_letter_code
_entity_poly.pdbx_strand_id
1 'polypeptide(L)'
;CPLTLDYETLNLIIDGLYPGMLSKDGTALDASIKSSVDRLQSKGGKSKILILITDGENTEGGDPISAARYAAEKGIRIYTVGVGTKEGGKIPEGRDAWGRIYYKIYKGSEVISKLDDSELRQIAGITGGKFYRITDSGAFRKIKDDTYLMEKNKNKKEQVKYEENYTVFLLWALIFFILYYILPVRADIFKIKSRKNSPSYNQKLCMK
;
A
#
# COMPACT_ATOMS: atom_id res chain seq x y z
N CYS A 1 11.84 -14.76 -4.40
CA CYS A 1 10.64 -14.86 -5.22
C CYS A 1 10.26 -13.49 -5.76
N PRO A 2 9.91 -13.32 -7.02
CA PRO A 2 9.33 -12.07 -7.53
C PRO A 2 7.89 -11.89 -7.00
N LEU A 3 7.38 -10.65 -7.05
CA LEU A 3 5.98 -10.38 -6.71
C LEU A 3 5.07 -11.07 -7.74
N THR A 4 4.23 -11.98 -7.30
CA THR A 4 3.36 -12.79 -8.13
C THR A 4 1.93 -12.88 -7.58
N LEU A 5 0.96 -13.18 -8.45
CA LEU A 5 -0.39 -13.58 -8.10
C LEU A 5 -0.59 -15.11 -8.19
N ASP A 6 0.45 -15.83 -8.58
CA ASP A 6 0.47 -17.29 -8.63
C ASP A 6 0.74 -17.86 -7.24
N TYR A 7 -0.33 -18.19 -6.54
CA TYR A 7 -0.27 -18.74 -5.19
C TYR A 7 0.24 -20.19 -5.14
N GLU A 8 0.08 -20.96 -6.23
CA GLU A 8 0.57 -22.34 -6.29
C GLU A 8 2.10 -22.35 -6.34
N THR A 9 2.69 -21.57 -7.23
CA THR A 9 4.15 -21.38 -7.27
C THR A 9 4.68 -20.79 -5.97
N LEU A 10 3.97 -19.85 -5.34
CA LEU A 10 4.39 -19.28 -4.05
C LEU A 10 4.42 -20.34 -2.95
N ASN A 11 3.41 -21.19 -2.86
CA ASN A 11 3.35 -22.28 -1.88
C ASN A 11 4.50 -23.28 -2.09
N LEU A 12 4.79 -23.68 -3.34
CA LEU A 12 5.92 -24.56 -3.64
C LEU A 12 7.26 -23.96 -3.18
N ILE A 13 7.45 -22.66 -3.34
CA ILE A 13 8.66 -21.98 -2.88
C ILE A 13 8.73 -21.98 -1.34
N ILE A 14 7.60 -21.70 -0.66
CA ILE A 14 7.54 -21.69 0.80
C ILE A 14 7.80 -23.09 1.37
N ASP A 15 7.20 -24.13 0.80
CA ASP A 15 7.38 -25.53 1.22
C ASP A 15 8.83 -26.02 1.01
N GLY A 16 9.53 -25.41 0.06
CA GLY A 16 10.94 -25.69 -0.22
C GLY A 16 11.94 -24.99 0.71
N LEU A 17 11.47 -24.12 1.64
CA LEU A 17 12.35 -23.43 2.59
C LEU A 17 12.76 -24.37 3.74
N TYR A 18 14.04 -24.42 4.03
CA TYR A 18 14.57 -25.17 5.18
C TYR A 18 15.71 -24.40 5.85
N PRO A 19 15.93 -24.62 7.16
CA PRO A 19 17.04 -24.02 7.90
C PRO A 19 18.39 -24.46 7.29
N GLY A 20 19.31 -23.50 7.13
CA GLY A 20 20.62 -23.77 6.51
C GLY A 20 20.62 -23.74 4.97
N MET A 21 19.53 -23.31 4.32
CA MET A 21 19.49 -23.14 2.86
C MET A 21 20.48 -22.10 2.34
N LEU A 22 20.80 -21.12 3.16
CA LEU A 22 21.80 -20.10 2.87
C LEU A 22 23.13 -20.50 3.52
N SER A 23 24.24 -20.30 2.79
CA SER A 23 25.58 -20.64 3.24
C SER A 23 26.13 -19.75 4.37
N LYS A 24 25.47 -18.63 4.66
CA LYS A 24 25.85 -17.67 5.68
C LYS A 24 24.78 -17.64 6.76
N ASP A 25 25.18 -17.98 7.98
CA ASP A 25 24.32 -17.87 9.16
C ASP A 25 24.22 -16.42 9.62
N GLY A 26 23.10 -16.09 10.24
CA GLY A 26 22.84 -14.77 10.82
C GLY A 26 21.60 -14.09 10.23
N THR A 27 21.12 -13.08 10.94
CA THR A 27 19.95 -12.29 10.57
C THR A 27 20.34 -10.84 10.33
N ALA A 28 20.18 -10.36 9.11
CA ALA A 28 20.43 -9.00 8.68
C ALA A 28 19.07 -8.30 8.38
N LEU A 29 18.46 -7.73 9.40
CA LEU A 29 17.12 -7.11 9.28
C LEU A 29 17.15 -5.90 8.34
N ASP A 30 18.18 -5.07 8.41
CA ASP A 30 18.34 -3.88 7.56
C ASP A 30 18.39 -4.22 6.07
N ALA A 31 19.20 -5.22 5.70
CA ALA A 31 19.34 -5.68 4.32
C ALA A 31 18.03 -6.29 3.80
N SER A 32 17.34 -7.07 4.64
CA SER A 32 16.07 -7.69 4.33
C SER A 32 14.98 -6.63 4.08
N ILE A 33 14.90 -5.60 4.94
CA ILE A 33 13.95 -4.49 4.78
C ILE A 33 14.26 -3.70 3.50
N LYS A 34 15.51 -3.28 3.27
CA LYS A 34 15.91 -2.51 2.10
C LYS A 34 15.62 -3.25 0.80
N SER A 35 16.02 -4.52 0.69
CA SER A 35 15.75 -5.36 -0.49
C SER A 35 14.25 -5.53 -0.77
N SER A 36 13.44 -5.65 0.29
CA SER A 36 11.99 -5.75 0.17
C SER A 36 11.36 -4.44 -0.27
N VAL A 37 11.84 -3.31 0.26
CA VAL A 37 11.41 -1.96 -0.13
C VAL A 37 11.66 -1.71 -1.60
N ASP A 38 12.86 -2.02 -2.10
CA ASP A 38 13.24 -1.82 -3.49
C ASP A 38 12.35 -2.63 -4.46
N ARG A 39 12.02 -3.86 -4.08
CA ARG A 39 11.11 -4.72 -4.85
C ARG A 39 9.66 -4.18 -4.85
N LEU A 40 9.19 -3.65 -3.73
CA LEU A 40 7.84 -3.09 -3.61
C LEU A 40 7.69 -1.74 -4.32
N GLN A 41 8.77 -0.96 -4.48
CA GLN A 41 8.71 0.33 -5.17
C GLN A 41 8.39 0.22 -6.65
N SER A 42 8.84 -0.84 -7.32
CA SER A 42 8.66 -1.03 -8.77
C SER A 42 7.20 -1.15 -9.22
N LYS A 43 6.25 -1.29 -8.29
CA LYS A 43 4.81 -1.43 -8.58
C LYS A 43 4.05 -0.18 -8.14
N GLY A 44 3.34 0.46 -9.09
CA GLY A 44 2.54 1.67 -8.83
C GLY A 44 1.18 1.39 -8.16
N GLY A 45 0.63 2.41 -7.51
CA GLY A 45 -0.82 2.57 -7.27
C GLY A 45 -1.42 1.96 -6.02
N LYS A 46 -0.98 0.81 -5.52
CA LYS A 46 -1.59 0.12 -4.36
C LYS A 46 -0.89 0.43 -3.04
N SER A 47 -1.58 0.20 -1.93
CA SER A 47 -0.96 0.23 -0.60
C SER A 47 0.14 -0.84 -0.51
N LYS A 48 1.34 -0.42 -0.10
CA LYS A 48 2.51 -1.30 -0.03
C LYS A 48 2.74 -1.69 1.41
N ILE A 49 2.75 -3.00 1.66
CA ILE A 49 2.87 -3.58 2.98
C ILE A 49 3.98 -4.62 2.98
N LEU A 50 4.84 -4.55 3.97
CA LEU A 50 5.86 -5.54 4.27
C LEU A 50 5.51 -6.21 5.60
N ILE A 51 5.46 -7.54 5.62
CA ILE A 51 5.35 -8.33 6.85
C ILE A 51 6.72 -8.92 7.14
N LEU A 52 7.31 -8.49 8.25
CA LEU A 52 8.59 -8.96 8.74
C LEU A 52 8.37 -9.98 9.84
N ILE A 53 8.76 -11.24 9.61
CA ILE A 53 8.63 -12.34 10.56
C ILE A 53 10.03 -12.71 11.04
N THR A 54 10.30 -12.56 12.34
CA THR A 54 11.63 -12.78 12.93
C THR A 54 11.50 -13.10 14.42
N ASP A 55 12.52 -13.70 14.99
CA ASP A 55 12.70 -13.85 16.43
C ASP A 55 13.27 -12.59 17.12
N GLY A 56 13.56 -11.55 16.33
CA GLY A 56 14.02 -10.26 16.82
C GLY A 56 15.54 -10.15 16.98
N GLU A 57 16.29 -11.22 16.76
CA GLU A 57 17.74 -11.16 16.80
C GLU A 57 18.28 -10.54 15.50
N ASN A 58 18.98 -9.40 15.62
CA ASN A 58 19.76 -8.81 14.54
C ASN A 58 21.23 -9.11 14.78
N THR A 59 21.68 -10.23 14.25
CA THR A 59 23.05 -10.74 14.50
C THR A 59 24.07 -10.23 13.49
N GLU A 60 23.63 -9.80 12.32
CA GLU A 60 24.47 -9.24 11.26
C GLU A 60 23.77 -8.07 10.56
N GLY A 61 24.57 -7.21 9.92
CA GLY A 61 24.04 -6.11 9.12
C GLY A 61 24.15 -4.75 9.82
N GLY A 62 23.46 -3.77 9.23
CA GLY A 62 23.41 -2.39 9.71
C GLY A 62 22.29 -2.12 10.69
N ASP A 63 21.89 -0.86 10.77
CA ASP A 63 20.83 -0.37 11.65
C ASP A 63 19.44 -0.62 11.05
N PRO A 64 18.60 -1.52 11.63
CA PRO A 64 17.25 -1.79 11.14
C PRO A 64 16.32 -0.57 11.23
N ILE A 65 16.61 0.34 12.18
CA ILE A 65 15.82 1.56 12.36
C ILE A 65 16.00 2.50 11.16
N SER A 66 17.23 2.62 10.65
CA SER A 66 17.49 3.39 9.44
C SER A 66 16.77 2.82 8.22
N ALA A 67 16.73 1.49 8.10
CA ALA A 67 15.99 0.81 7.05
C ALA A 67 14.46 1.00 7.18
N ALA A 68 13.94 1.03 8.39
CA ALA A 68 12.53 1.34 8.65
C ALA A 68 12.17 2.78 8.25
N ARG A 69 13.04 3.75 8.52
CA ARG A 69 12.86 5.14 8.06
C ARG A 69 12.84 5.23 6.54
N TYR A 70 13.76 4.53 5.88
CA TYR A 70 13.78 4.43 4.41
C TYR A 70 12.47 3.84 3.87
N ALA A 71 11.93 2.80 4.50
CA ALA A 71 10.62 2.23 4.13
C ALA A 71 9.48 3.25 4.29
N ALA A 72 9.48 4.01 5.41
CA ALA A 72 8.48 5.03 5.68
C ALA A 72 8.52 6.17 4.64
N GLU A 73 9.70 6.64 4.25
CA GLU A 73 9.89 7.64 3.17
C GLU A 73 9.33 7.18 1.83
N LYS A 74 9.39 5.87 1.56
CA LYS A 74 8.82 5.26 0.36
C LYS A 74 7.33 4.90 0.50
N GLY A 75 6.70 5.26 1.62
CA GLY A 75 5.29 5.00 1.88
C GLY A 75 4.96 3.52 2.09
N ILE A 76 5.93 2.72 2.51
CA ILE A 76 5.77 1.30 2.79
C ILE A 76 5.55 1.11 4.29
N ARG A 77 4.48 0.40 4.67
CA ARG A 77 4.23 0.02 6.06
C ARG A 77 4.83 -1.33 6.37
N ILE A 78 5.46 -1.43 7.54
CA ILE A 78 6.04 -2.67 8.03
C ILE A 78 5.21 -3.16 9.21
N TYR A 79 4.63 -4.35 9.08
CA TYR A 79 4.07 -5.10 10.19
C TYR A 79 5.11 -6.10 10.65
N THR A 80 5.47 -6.07 11.93
CA THR A 80 6.45 -6.99 12.50
C THR A 80 5.74 -8.08 13.28
N VAL A 81 6.13 -9.34 13.05
CA VAL A 81 5.62 -10.53 13.74
C VAL A 81 6.79 -11.18 14.46
N GLY A 82 6.80 -11.06 15.76
CA GLY A 82 7.82 -11.71 16.61
C GLY A 82 7.52 -13.17 16.84
N VAL A 83 8.49 -14.03 16.56
CA VAL A 83 8.43 -15.48 16.77
C VAL A 83 9.28 -15.80 17.99
N GLY A 84 8.68 -16.33 19.04
CA GLY A 84 9.37 -16.66 20.29
C GLY A 84 8.63 -16.20 21.53
N THR A 85 9.22 -16.47 22.69
CA THR A 85 8.69 -16.10 23.99
C THR A 85 9.63 -15.11 24.70
N LYS A 86 9.11 -14.31 25.62
CA LYS A 86 9.93 -13.40 26.44
C LYS A 86 10.86 -14.12 27.39
N GLU A 87 10.40 -15.26 27.87
CA GLU A 87 11.16 -16.13 28.77
C GLU A 87 12.36 -16.74 28.07
N GLY A 88 12.28 -16.77 26.73
CA GLY A 88 13.27 -17.40 25.88
C GLY A 88 13.05 -18.89 25.73
N GLY A 89 13.67 -19.47 24.71
CA GLY A 89 13.68 -20.89 24.43
C GLY A 89 15.10 -21.39 24.19
N LYS A 90 15.37 -22.62 24.63
CA LYS A 90 16.62 -23.30 24.31
C LYS A 90 16.64 -23.64 22.82
N ILE A 91 17.72 -23.38 22.13
CA ILE A 91 17.87 -23.66 20.70
C ILE A 91 18.17 -25.15 20.53
N PRO A 92 17.27 -25.95 19.92
CA PRO A 92 17.58 -27.34 19.66
C PRO A 92 18.61 -27.45 18.55
N GLU A 93 19.70 -28.17 18.78
CA GLU A 93 20.76 -28.41 17.80
C GLU A 93 20.60 -29.75 17.09
N GLY A 94 19.91 -30.72 17.72
CA GLY A 94 19.64 -32.00 17.10
C GLY A 94 18.97 -33.01 18.05
N ARG A 95 18.95 -34.26 17.60
CA ARG A 95 18.48 -35.40 18.40
C ARG A 95 19.56 -36.48 18.48
N ASP A 96 19.72 -37.08 19.65
CA ASP A 96 20.63 -38.18 19.80
C ASP A 96 20.04 -39.50 19.23
N ALA A 97 20.81 -40.56 19.24
CA ALA A 97 20.39 -41.86 18.74
C ALA A 97 19.17 -42.46 19.48
N TRP A 98 18.84 -41.92 20.64
CA TRP A 98 17.66 -42.30 21.46
C TRP A 98 16.48 -41.33 21.33
N GLY A 99 16.61 -40.33 20.37
CA GLY A 99 15.55 -39.38 20.09
C GLY A 99 15.48 -38.20 21.06
N ARG A 100 16.41 -38.07 22.03
CA ARG A 100 16.43 -36.96 22.99
C ARG A 100 17.00 -35.72 22.30
N ILE A 101 16.35 -34.55 22.49
CA ILE A 101 16.78 -33.29 21.96
C ILE A 101 17.98 -32.77 22.75
N TYR A 102 19.09 -32.46 22.09
CA TYR A 102 20.18 -31.69 22.67
C TYR A 102 20.15 -30.25 22.17
N TYR A 103 20.59 -29.34 23.05
CA TYR A 103 20.48 -27.92 22.85
C TYR A 103 21.86 -27.31 22.59
N LYS A 104 21.88 -26.23 21.82
CA LYS A 104 23.11 -25.50 21.49
C LYS A 104 23.78 -24.98 22.75
N ILE A 105 25.09 -25.27 22.92
CA ILE A 105 25.90 -24.82 24.02
C ILE A 105 26.93 -23.82 23.52
N TYR A 106 27.00 -22.67 24.14
CA TYR A 106 28.01 -21.66 23.88
C TYR A 106 28.73 -21.29 25.17
N LYS A 107 30.07 -21.36 25.19
CA LYS A 107 30.90 -21.14 26.40
C LYS A 107 30.43 -21.89 27.65
N GLY A 108 30.00 -23.15 27.48
CA GLY A 108 29.57 -24.01 28.58
C GLY A 108 28.16 -23.77 29.11
N SER A 109 27.38 -22.88 28.51
CA SER A 109 26.00 -22.63 28.88
C SER A 109 25.06 -22.84 27.68
N GLU A 110 23.84 -23.31 27.96
CA GLU A 110 22.83 -23.45 26.92
C GLU A 110 22.44 -22.06 26.37
N VAL A 111 22.39 -21.95 25.04
CA VAL A 111 21.97 -20.72 24.38
C VAL A 111 20.47 -20.56 24.48
N ILE A 112 20.04 -19.46 25.11
CA ILE A 112 18.63 -19.11 25.21
C ILE A 112 18.36 -17.95 24.25
N SER A 113 17.59 -18.21 23.19
CA SER A 113 17.10 -17.15 22.30
C SER A 113 15.88 -16.48 22.94
N LYS A 114 15.95 -15.17 23.13
CA LYS A 114 14.86 -14.35 23.67
C LYS A 114 14.35 -13.40 22.61
N LEU A 115 13.05 -13.29 22.50
CA LEU A 115 12.42 -12.31 21.62
C LEU A 115 12.63 -10.89 22.18
N ASP A 116 13.39 -10.06 21.46
CA ASP A 116 13.42 -8.62 21.72
C ASP A 116 12.31 -7.89 20.95
N ASP A 117 11.25 -7.60 21.67
CA ASP A 117 10.10 -6.88 21.11
C ASP A 117 10.40 -5.39 20.85
N SER A 118 11.41 -4.81 21.49
CA SER A 118 11.60 -3.35 21.52
C SER A 118 11.94 -2.80 20.14
N GLU A 119 12.89 -3.41 19.47
CA GLU A 119 13.32 -3.03 18.13
C GLU A 119 12.21 -3.27 17.11
N LEU A 120 11.52 -4.43 17.19
CA LEU A 120 10.42 -4.77 16.29
C LEU A 120 9.23 -3.80 16.41
N ARG A 121 8.91 -3.39 17.64
CA ARG A 121 7.87 -2.36 17.87
C ARG A 121 8.27 -1.01 17.30
N GLN A 122 9.55 -0.66 17.41
CA GLN A 122 10.07 0.61 16.90
C GLN A 122 10.04 0.63 15.36
N ILE A 123 10.46 -0.45 14.70
CA ILE A 123 10.39 -0.61 13.24
C ILE A 123 8.94 -0.44 12.74
N ALA A 124 8.01 -1.15 13.38
CA ALA A 124 6.59 -1.05 13.02
C ALA A 124 6.04 0.36 13.25
N GLY A 125 6.35 0.98 14.39
CA GLY A 125 5.89 2.32 14.76
C GLY A 125 6.34 3.41 13.78
N ILE A 126 7.60 3.40 13.37
CA ILE A 126 8.17 4.37 12.41
C ILE A 126 7.42 4.34 11.07
N THR A 127 7.01 3.15 10.61
CA THR A 127 6.33 2.98 9.33
C THR A 127 4.81 3.08 9.40
N GLY A 128 4.25 3.31 10.59
CA GLY A 128 2.81 3.34 10.84
C GLY A 128 2.16 1.94 10.78
N GLY A 129 2.94 0.87 10.92
CA GLY A 129 2.46 -0.48 11.10
C GLY A 129 2.27 -0.85 12.57
N LYS A 130 2.13 -2.15 12.86
CA LYS A 130 1.94 -2.68 14.21
C LYS A 130 2.79 -3.92 14.42
N PHE A 131 3.19 -4.13 15.68
CA PHE A 131 3.85 -5.36 16.13
C PHE A 131 2.81 -6.37 16.62
N TYR A 132 3.01 -7.63 16.27
CA TYR A 132 2.26 -8.78 16.76
C TYR A 132 3.21 -9.88 17.19
N ARG A 133 2.75 -10.73 18.11
CA ARG A 133 3.41 -12.00 18.39
C ARG A 133 2.72 -13.14 17.67
N ILE A 134 3.49 -14.14 17.28
CA ILE A 134 2.93 -15.33 16.62
C ILE A 134 1.98 -16.11 17.55
N THR A 135 2.19 -16.01 18.86
CA THR A 135 1.31 -16.61 19.89
C THR A 135 -0.03 -15.90 20.00
N ASP A 136 -0.16 -14.67 19.50
CA ASP A 136 -1.43 -13.95 19.54
C ASP A 136 -2.40 -14.58 18.55
N SER A 137 -3.45 -15.21 19.06
CA SER A 137 -4.47 -15.81 18.22
C SER A 137 -5.07 -14.76 17.27
N GLY A 138 -4.93 -15.01 15.96
CA GLY A 138 -5.45 -14.13 14.94
C GLY A 138 -4.54 -12.95 14.56
N ALA A 139 -3.23 -12.96 14.88
CA ALA A 139 -2.27 -11.94 14.44
C ALA A 139 -2.38 -11.66 12.94
N PHE A 140 -2.33 -12.70 12.12
CA PHE A 140 -2.45 -12.56 10.65
C PHE A 140 -3.84 -12.07 10.21
N ARG A 141 -4.91 -12.44 10.93
CA ARG A 141 -6.26 -11.92 10.66
C ARG A 141 -6.30 -10.42 10.91
N LYS A 142 -5.74 -9.96 12.03
CA LYS A 142 -5.67 -8.51 12.35
C LYS A 142 -4.86 -7.74 11.31
N ILE A 143 -3.74 -8.29 10.83
CA ILE A 143 -2.94 -7.69 9.74
C ILE A 143 -3.79 -7.59 8.48
N LYS A 144 -4.51 -8.66 8.11
CA LYS A 144 -5.40 -8.67 6.95
C LYS A 144 -6.50 -7.62 7.07
N ASP A 145 -7.16 -7.52 8.21
CA ASP A 145 -8.24 -6.57 8.46
C ASP A 145 -7.73 -5.13 8.42
N ASP A 146 -6.59 -4.82 9.03
CA ASP A 146 -5.93 -3.52 8.96
C ASP A 146 -5.59 -3.16 7.51
N THR A 147 -5.08 -4.10 6.74
CA THR A 147 -4.73 -3.92 5.32
C THR A 147 -5.96 -3.60 4.48
N TYR A 148 -7.03 -4.35 4.66
CA TYR A 148 -8.30 -4.15 3.95
C TYR A 148 -8.92 -2.78 4.25
N LEU A 149 -8.90 -2.36 5.52
CA LEU A 149 -9.40 -1.04 5.92
C LEU A 149 -8.59 0.11 5.30
N MET A 150 -7.28 -0.07 5.14
CA MET A 150 -6.42 0.93 4.48
C MET A 150 -6.74 1.08 2.99
N GLU A 151 -6.91 -0.01 2.27
CA GLU A 151 -7.27 0.02 0.85
C GLU A 151 -8.64 0.67 0.64
N LYS A 152 -9.62 0.32 1.47
CA LYS A 152 -10.97 0.90 1.43
C LYS A 152 -10.94 2.41 1.66
N ASN A 153 -10.16 2.89 2.63
CA ASN A 153 -10.05 4.31 2.94
C ASN A 153 -9.31 5.09 1.83
N LYS A 154 -8.32 4.49 1.19
CA LYS A 154 -7.60 5.09 0.06
C LYS A 154 -8.51 5.23 -1.15
N ASN A 155 -9.23 4.17 -1.52
CA ASN A 155 -10.17 4.19 -2.64
C ASN A 155 -11.29 5.21 -2.41
N LYS A 156 -11.78 5.36 -1.17
CA LYS A 156 -12.79 6.37 -0.83
C LYS A 156 -12.26 7.80 -0.99
N LYS A 157 -10.99 8.06 -0.64
CA LYS A 157 -10.36 9.38 -0.83
C LYS A 157 -10.11 9.70 -2.31
N GLU A 158 -9.77 8.71 -3.12
CA GLU A 158 -9.59 8.88 -4.56
C GLU A 158 -10.94 9.13 -5.27
N GLN A 159 -12.01 8.43 -4.90
CA GLN A 159 -13.35 8.67 -5.45
C GLN A 159 -13.87 10.06 -5.14
N VAL A 160 -13.72 10.54 -3.91
CA VAL A 160 -14.13 11.91 -3.53
C VAL A 160 -13.39 12.98 -4.34
N LYS A 161 -12.16 12.74 -4.74
CA LYS A 161 -11.37 13.68 -5.54
C LYS A 161 -11.84 13.78 -7.00
N TYR A 162 -12.52 12.77 -7.54
CA TYR A 162 -13.05 12.76 -8.90
C TYR A 162 -14.48 13.33 -9.03
N GLU A 163 -15.26 13.35 -7.95
CA GLU A 163 -16.68 13.75 -8.02
C GLU A 163 -16.92 15.26 -8.12
N GLU A 164 -15.95 16.09 -7.73
CA GLU A 164 -16.23 17.54 -7.58
C GLU A 164 -16.09 18.39 -8.86
N ASN A 165 -15.47 17.89 -9.92
CA ASN A 165 -15.14 18.76 -11.06
C ASN A 165 -16.17 18.73 -12.22
N TYR A 166 -17.03 17.73 -12.32
CA TYR A 166 -17.94 17.63 -13.47
C TYR A 166 -19.09 18.63 -13.41
N THR A 167 -19.52 19.04 -12.23
CA THR A 167 -20.60 20.03 -12.03
C THR A 167 -20.27 21.37 -12.65
N VAL A 168 -19.02 21.81 -12.60
CA VAL A 168 -18.55 23.05 -13.22
C VAL A 168 -18.67 22.96 -14.74
N PHE A 169 -18.23 21.84 -15.34
CA PHE A 169 -18.32 21.61 -16.78
C PHE A 169 -19.78 21.51 -17.25
N LEU A 170 -20.64 20.90 -16.45
CA LEU A 170 -22.08 20.77 -16.72
C LEU A 170 -22.78 22.12 -16.69
N LEU A 171 -22.42 23.00 -15.76
CA LEU A 171 -22.90 24.38 -15.71
C LEU A 171 -22.48 25.18 -16.95
N TRP A 172 -21.21 25.07 -17.36
CA TRP A 172 -20.75 25.71 -18.57
C TRP A 172 -21.43 25.19 -19.83
N ALA A 173 -21.63 23.88 -19.93
CA ALA A 173 -22.36 23.26 -21.03
C ALA A 173 -23.81 23.76 -21.10
N LEU A 174 -24.48 23.90 -19.95
CA LEU A 174 -25.83 24.45 -19.86
C LEU A 174 -25.89 25.91 -20.30
N ILE A 175 -24.92 26.74 -19.87
CA ILE A 175 -24.83 28.15 -20.28
C ILE A 175 -24.65 28.25 -21.79
N PHE A 176 -23.74 27.48 -22.39
CA PHE A 176 -23.53 27.48 -23.84
C PHE A 176 -24.75 26.97 -24.62
N PHE A 177 -25.47 25.99 -24.08
CA PHE A 177 -26.70 25.48 -24.68
C PHE A 177 -27.80 26.56 -24.69
N ILE A 178 -27.99 27.27 -23.58
CA ILE A 178 -28.93 28.38 -23.45
C ILE A 178 -28.55 29.53 -24.43
N LEU A 179 -27.28 29.90 -24.49
CA LEU A 179 -26.77 30.91 -25.42
C LEU A 179 -27.00 30.49 -26.88
N TYR A 180 -26.72 29.25 -27.21
CA TYR A 180 -26.97 28.73 -28.57
C TYR A 180 -28.45 28.79 -28.95
N TYR A 181 -29.35 28.57 -28.01
CA TYR A 181 -30.80 28.61 -28.31
C TYR A 181 -31.34 30.04 -28.41
N ILE A 182 -30.78 31.00 -27.65
CA ILE A 182 -31.25 32.40 -27.62
C ILE A 182 -30.69 33.22 -28.76
N LEU A 183 -29.44 33.02 -29.17
CA LEU A 183 -28.75 33.82 -30.20
C LEU A 183 -29.45 33.75 -31.58
N PRO A 184 -29.85 32.59 -32.14
CA PRO A 184 -30.50 32.53 -33.45
C PRO A 184 -31.90 33.16 -33.41
N VAL A 185 -32.65 33.03 -32.31
CA VAL A 185 -34.00 33.63 -32.16
C VAL A 185 -33.91 35.18 -32.21
N ARG A 186 -32.89 35.79 -31.63
CA ARG A 186 -32.67 37.25 -31.74
C ARG A 186 -32.21 37.70 -33.11
N ALA A 187 -31.43 36.91 -33.82
CA ALA A 187 -30.97 37.25 -35.18
C ALA A 187 -32.15 37.27 -36.17
N ASP A 188 -33.11 36.39 -36.06
CA ASP A 188 -34.31 36.36 -36.88
C ASP A 188 -35.26 37.51 -36.57
N ILE A 189 -35.45 37.89 -35.32
CA ILE A 189 -36.25 39.06 -34.92
C ILE A 189 -35.62 40.33 -35.43
N PHE A 190 -34.28 40.46 -35.42
CA PHE A 190 -33.58 41.64 -35.93
C PHE A 190 -33.68 41.77 -37.45
N LYS A 191 -33.62 40.63 -38.18
CA LYS A 191 -33.85 40.58 -39.65
C LYS A 191 -35.24 40.97 -40.05
N ILE A 192 -36.26 40.55 -39.29
CA ILE A 192 -37.66 40.90 -39.54
C ILE A 192 -37.90 42.41 -39.32
N LYS A 193 -37.31 42.98 -38.26
CA LYS A 193 -37.41 44.41 -37.95
C LYS A 193 -36.68 45.31 -38.96
N SER A 194 -35.52 44.85 -39.49
CA SER A 194 -34.79 45.55 -40.55
C SER A 194 -35.51 45.55 -41.89
N ARG A 195 -36.23 44.50 -42.22
CA ARG A 195 -37.03 44.40 -43.46
C ARG A 195 -38.24 45.31 -43.48
N LYS A 196 -38.87 45.63 -42.32
CA LYS A 196 -40.01 46.52 -42.19
C LYS A 196 -39.66 48.01 -42.32
N ASN A 197 -38.37 48.37 -42.09
CA ASN A 197 -37.90 49.73 -42.14
C ASN A 197 -37.16 50.09 -43.45
N SER A 198 -37.21 49.23 -44.47
CA SER A 198 -36.60 49.52 -45.76
C SER A 198 -37.48 50.48 -46.57
N PRO A 199 -36.91 51.58 -47.13
CA PRO A 199 -37.69 52.59 -47.85
C PRO A 199 -38.42 52.04 -49.06
N SER A 200 -38.00 50.94 -49.66
CA SER A 200 -38.65 50.30 -50.80
C SER A 200 -39.98 49.62 -50.49
N TYR A 201 -40.31 49.36 -49.20
CA TYR A 201 -41.55 48.74 -48.79
C TYR A 201 -42.69 49.79 -48.74
N ASN A 202 -42.40 51.02 -48.40
CA ASN A 202 -43.40 52.09 -48.31
C ASN A 202 -43.81 52.63 -49.68
N GLN A 203 -43.05 52.51 -50.76
CA GLN A 203 -43.41 52.94 -52.13
C GLN A 203 -44.42 51.97 -52.78
N LYS A 204 -44.53 50.74 -52.36
CA LYS A 204 -45.55 49.80 -52.94
C LYS A 204 -46.95 49.93 -52.32
N LEU A 205 -47.08 50.66 -51.22
CA LEU A 205 -48.38 50.87 -50.56
C LEU A 205 -49.11 52.15 -51.05
N CYS A 206 -48.46 53.03 -51.79
CA CYS A 206 -49.10 54.24 -52.31
C CYS A 206 -49.59 54.13 -53.76
N MET A 207 -49.48 52.93 -54.40
CA MET A 207 -50.01 52.68 -55.74
C MET A 207 -51.06 51.57 -55.78
N LYS A 208 -52.02 51.66 -54.92
CA LYS A 208 -53.32 50.93 -55.08
C LYS A 208 -54.44 51.76 -54.56
#